data_a35c8c1f26dcadcc3998130d2f724878
#
_entry.id   a35c8c1f26dcadcc3998130d2f724878
#
_cell.length_a   1.000
_cell.length_b   1.000
_cell.length_c   1.000
_cell.angle_alpha   90.00
_cell.angle_beta   90.00
_cell.angle_gamma   90.00
#
_symmetry.space_group_name_H-M   'P 1'
#
loop_
_entity.id
_entity.type
_entity.pdbx_description
1 polymer ?
#
loop_
_entity_poly.entity_id
_entity_poly.type
_entity_poly.pdbx_seq_one_letter_code
_entity_poly.pdbx_strand_id
1 'polypeptide(L)'
;MANNKQINIQLILGSLWLILSLSACRGDIPMMHTEEEWITPPYTGSPIKGFFLLNEGNMGNNKASIDFFDYTTGKYNRNIYPQRNPSIVKELGDVGNDIAVYGSKLYAVINCSHYVEVMDVHTAEHIASIDVLNCRNIVFNDGKAYVSSYAGPVQIDPDARPGKVVEIDTASLSITREVIVGYQPEEMVITDGKLYVANSGGYRYPNYDRTVSVVDLQSFQVIKSIDVAINLHRMELDRFGRIYVSSRGDYYGTGSDVFVIDSHTDQVIGNLGIAASEMHLCGDSIYMTSVEWSYVTESNSIGYAIYDVLWQKIVSHNFITDGTDKEIEIPYGVAVNPETKEIFVADATNYVTPGYLYCFSPDGKKKWKVMTGDIPAHFAFTTKPFE
;
A
#
# COMPACT_ATOMS: atom_id res chain seq x y z
N MET A 1 18.59 5.26 -69.29
CA MET A 1 18.86 4.08 -68.41
C MET A 1 19.30 4.39 -66.97
N ALA A 2 19.75 5.60 -66.70
CA ALA A 2 20.16 5.96 -65.29
C ALA A 2 19.01 6.17 -64.30
N ASN A 3 17.84 6.66 -64.75
CA ASN A 3 16.71 6.96 -63.86
C ASN A 3 16.03 5.72 -63.23
N ASN A 4 16.01 4.59 -63.94
CA ASN A 4 15.36 3.38 -63.39
C ASN A 4 16.18 2.68 -62.29
N LYS A 5 17.52 2.87 -62.26
CA LYS A 5 18.34 2.31 -61.18
C LYS A 5 18.22 3.09 -59.89
N GLN A 6 18.07 4.44 -59.94
CA GLN A 6 17.89 5.26 -58.76
C GLN A 6 16.50 5.03 -58.09
N ILE A 7 15.45 4.85 -58.88
CA ILE A 7 14.09 4.54 -58.37
C ILE A 7 14.08 3.19 -57.68
N ASN A 8 14.74 2.18 -58.22
CA ASN A 8 14.82 0.86 -57.60
C ASN A 8 15.61 0.86 -56.27
N ILE A 9 16.68 1.65 -56.15
CA ILE A 9 17.45 1.76 -54.91
C ILE A 9 16.67 2.50 -53.84
N GLN A 10 15.92 3.55 -54.18
CA GLN A 10 15.05 4.25 -53.21
C GLN A 10 13.88 3.40 -52.75
N LEU A 11 13.28 2.57 -53.60
CA LEU A 11 12.24 1.61 -53.23
C LEU A 11 12.77 0.50 -52.34
N ILE A 12 13.97 -0.01 -52.59
CA ILE A 12 14.64 -1.03 -51.77
C ILE A 12 15.04 -0.45 -50.41
N LEU A 13 15.57 0.76 -50.33
CA LEU A 13 15.89 1.45 -49.10
C LEU A 13 14.62 1.79 -48.28
N GLY A 14 13.56 2.23 -48.96
CA GLY A 14 12.26 2.49 -48.31
C GLY A 14 11.61 1.23 -47.74
N SER A 15 11.67 0.09 -48.46
CA SER A 15 11.17 -1.19 -47.96
C SER A 15 12.02 -1.77 -46.84
N LEU A 16 13.34 -1.55 -46.85
CA LEU A 16 14.24 -1.95 -45.76
C LEU A 16 13.99 -1.13 -44.48
N TRP A 17 13.70 0.18 -44.63
CA TRP A 17 13.28 1.03 -43.48
C TRP A 17 11.90 0.62 -42.92
N LEU A 18 10.97 0.26 -43.79
CA LEU A 18 9.64 -0.23 -43.34
C LEU A 18 9.74 -1.58 -42.60
N ILE A 19 10.63 -2.48 -43.04
CA ILE A 19 10.90 -3.77 -42.41
C ILE A 19 11.59 -3.57 -41.06
N LEU A 20 12.56 -2.63 -40.98
CA LEU A 20 13.22 -2.27 -39.70
C LEU A 20 12.28 -1.59 -38.71
N SER A 21 11.29 -0.82 -39.17
CA SER A 21 10.27 -0.22 -38.26
C SER A 21 9.22 -1.22 -37.82
N LEU A 22 9.00 -2.32 -38.53
CA LEU A 22 8.10 -3.40 -38.14
C LEU A 22 8.78 -4.41 -37.18
N SER A 23 10.10 -4.46 -37.12
CA SER A 23 10.85 -5.25 -36.16
C SER A 23 11.09 -4.51 -34.82
N ALA A 24 10.63 -3.26 -34.67
CA ALA A 24 10.44 -2.59 -33.39
C ALA A 24 9.13 -3.07 -32.72
N CYS A 25 8.71 -4.31 -32.95
CA CYS A 25 7.76 -4.97 -32.09
C CYS A 25 8.38 -5.08 -30.71
N ARG A 26 7.73 -4.50 -29.71
CA ARG A 26 7.85 -4.78 -28.29
C ARG A 26 8.41 -6.19 -28.12
N GLY A 27 9.61 -6.30 -27.57
CA GLY A 27 9.98 -7.55 -26.93
C GLY A 27 8.83 -7.83 -25.97
N ASP A 28 8.13 -8.94 -26.14
CA ASP A 28 7.17 -9.37 -25.16
C ASP A 28 7.88 -9.27 -23.83
N ILE A 29 7.33 -8.49 -22.91
CA ILE A 29 7.83 -8.42 -21.55
C ILE A 29 7.87 -9.89 -21.11
N PRO A 30 9.03 -10.44 -20.76
CA PRO A 30 9.09 -11.85 -20.41
C PRO A 30 8.05 -12.10 -19.35
N MET A 31 7.22 -13.15 -19.54
CA MET A 31 6.24 -13.55 -18.52
C MET A 31 7.01 -13.67 -17.21
N MET A 32 6.68 -12.82 -16.24
CA MET A 32 7.36 -12.84 -14.96
C MET A 32 6.97 -14.14 -14.26
N HIS A 33 7.91 -15.07 -14.24
CA HIS A 33 7.78 -16.29 -13.46
C HIS A 33 7.99 -15.93 -11.99
N THR A 34 7.35 -16.67 -11.09
CA THR A 34 7.68 -16.59 -9.68
C THR A 34 9.15 -16.94 -9.48
N GLU A 35 9.92 -16.05 -8.88
CA GLU A 35 11.31 -16.28 -8.53
C GLU A 35 11.39 -16.66 -7.05
N GLU A 36 12.04 -17.78 -6.75
CA GLU A 36 12.24 -18.26 -5.39
C GLU A 36 13.68 -18.03 -4.93
N GLU A 37 13.84 -17.52 -3.71
CA GLU A 37 15.12 -17.33 -3.06
C GLU A 37 15.08 -17.84 -1.62
N TRP A 38 16.04 -18.65 -1.18
CA TRP A 38 16.22 -19.01 0.22
C TRP A 38 17.01 -17.91 0.93
N ILE A 39 16.35 -17.24 1.87
CA ILE A 39 16.93 -16.07 2.54
C ILE A 39 17.21 -16.29 4.02
N THR A 40 16.59 -17.30 4.63
CA THR A 40 16.81 -17.64 6.05
C THR A 40 16.55 -19.13 6.30
N PRO A 41 17.12 -19.74 7.35
CA PRO A 41 16.70 -21.07 7.75
C PRO A 41 15.21 -21.13 8.09
N PRO A 42 14.56 -22.28 7.87
CA PRO A 42 13.16 -22.51 8.25
C PRO A 42 12.90 -22.24 9.73
N TYR A 43 11.76 -21.59 10.02
CA TYR A 43 11.30 -21.32 11.38
C TYR A 43 9.84 -21.72 11.55
N THR A 44 9.56 -22.71 12.37
CA THR A 44 8.22 -23.26 12.60
C THR A 44 7.66 -22.96 13.98
N GLY A 45 8.42 -22.24 14.82
CA GLY A 45 8.06 -21.93 16.22
C GLY A 45 7.03 -20.84 16.42
N SER A 46 6.55 -20.19 15.33
CA SER A 46 5.55 -19.14 15.37
C SER A 46 4.19 -19.60 14.81
N PRO A 47 3.06 -19.08 15.33
CA PRO A 47 1.76 -19.22 14.66
C PRO A 47 1.74 -18.52 13.30
N ILE A 48 2.49 -17.42 13.13
CA ILE A 48 2.64 -16.75 11.81
C ILE A 48 3.44 -17.66 10.88
N LYS A 49 2.83 -18.01 9.74
CA LYS A 49 3.43 -18.89 8.73
C LYS A 49 4.18 -18.11 7.67
N GLY A 50 3.74 -16.90 7.37
CA GLY A 50 4.33 -16.03 6.37
C GLY A 50 3.68 -14.66 6.35
N PHE A 51 4.03 -13.90 5.33
CA PHE A 51 3.32 -12.68 4.98
C PHE A 51 3.31 -12.48 3.45
N PHE A 52 2.26 -11.87 2.99
CA PHE A 52 2.18 -11.33 1.64
C PHE A 52 2.70 -9.89 1.65
N LEU A 53 3.48 -9.54 0.64
CA LEU A 53 3.93 -8.18 0.36
C LEU A 53 3.33 -7.74 -0.98
N LEU A 54 2.50 -6.70 -0.94
CA LEU A 54 1.99 -6.06 -2.14
C LEU A 54 2.98 -4.99 -2.59
N ASN A 55 3.43 -5.12 -3.83
CA ASN A 55 4.21 -4.12 -4.52
C ASN A 55 3.23 -3.27 -5.33
N GLU A 56 3.21 -1.95 -5.11
CA GLU A 56 2.24 -1.06 -5.75
C GLU A 56 2.39 -1.03 -7.28
N GLY A 57 3.63 -0.99 -7.76
CA GLY A 57 3.93 -0.71 -9.16
C GLY A 57 3.71 0.76 -9.52
N ASN A 58 4.28 1.21 -10.62
CA ASN A 58 4.09 2.57 -11.10
C ASN A 58 2.75 2.72 -11.81
N MET A 59 2.05 3.80 -11.54
CA MET A 59 0.79 4.16 -12.21
C MET A 59 0.96 4.20 -13.73
N GLY A 60 0.08 3.50 -14.43
CA GLY A 60 0.07 3.39 -15.90
C GLY A 60 0.97 2.28 -16.47
N ASN A 61 1.70 1.54 -15.62
CA ASN A 61 2.61 0.48 -16.06
C ASN A 61 2.05 -0.94 -15.86
N ASN A 62 0.93 -1.09 -15.15
CA ASN A 62 0.29 -2.38 -14.86
C ASN A 62 1.23 -3.38 -14.17
N LYS A 63 1.96 -2.93 -13.14
CA LYS A 63 3.04 -3.70 -12.48
C LYS A 63 2.79 -4.01 -11.01
N ALA A 64 1.57 -3.85 -10.52
CA ALA A 64 1.23 -4.35 -9.20
C ALA A 64 1.52 -5.85 -9.10
N SER A 65 2.15 -6.29 -8.03
CA SER A 65 2.51 -7.69 -7.84
C SER A 65 2.47 -8.08 -6.37
N ILE A 66 2.32 -9.38 -6.10
CA ILE A 66 2.32 -9.93 -4.75
C ILE A 66 3.51 -10.85 -4.60
N ASP A 67 4.31 -10.60 -3.57
CA ASP A 67 5.37 -11.50 -3.12
C ASP A 67 4.92 -12.23 -1.85
N PHE A 68 5.52 -13.38 -1.56
CA PHE A 68 5.24 -14.14 -0.35
C PHE A 68 6.52 -14.60 0.34
N PHE A 69 6.66 -14.26 1.62
CA PHE A 69 7.69 -14.83 2.47
C PHE A 69 7.11 -15.95 3.34
N ASP A 70 7.71 -17.13 3.24
CA ASP A 70 7.33 -18.33 4.01
C ASP A 70 8.33 -18.61 5.12
N TYR A 71 7.93 -18.38 6.37
CA TYR A 71 8.76 -18.75 7.53
C TYR A 71 9.05 -20.24 7.61
N THR A 72 8.11 -21.10 7.17
CA THR A 72 8.23 -22.56 7.34
C THR A 72 9.31 -23.16 6.45
N THR A 73 9.62 -22.50 5.34
CA THR A 73 10.67 -22.93 4.40
C THR A 73 11.87 -21.99 4.37
N GLY A 74 11.71 -20.76 4.86
CA GLY A 74 12.70 -19.70 4.77
C GLY A 74 12.86 -19.12 3.35
N LYS A 75 11.88 -19.38 2.47
CA LYS A 75 11.86 -18.90 1.09
C LYS A 75 11.12 -17.58 0.95
N TYR A 76 11.62 -16.74 0.05
CA TYR A 76 10.93 -15.59 -0.49
C TYR A 76 10.53 -15.89 -1.94
N ASN A 77 9.25 -15.74 -2.24
CA ASN A 77 8.67 -16.00 -3.55
C ASN A 77 8.19 -14.68 -4.14
N ARG A 78 8.90 -14.19 -5.15
CA ARG A 78 8.58 -12.93 -5.81
C ARG A 78 7.55 -13.14 -6.92
N ASN A 79 6.53 -12.26 -6.98
CA ASN A 79 5.49 -12.23 -8.01
C ASN A 79 4.74 -13.57 -8.17
N ILE A 80 4.04 -13.98 -7.10
CA ILE A 80 3.34 -15.28 -7.04
C ILE A 80 2.06 -15.32 -7.90
N TYR A 81 1.38 -14.18 -8.12
CA TYR A 81 0.05 -14.14 -8.72
C TYR A 81 -0.04 -14.72 -10.14
N PRO A 82 0.84 -14.38 -11.11
CA PRO A 82 0.73 -14.90 -12.48
C PRO A 82 0.90 -16.42 -12.57
N GLN A 83 1.77 -16.99 -11.75
CA GLN A 83 2.00 -18.45 -11.75
C GLN A 83 0.81 -19.22 -11.19
N ARG A 84 0.14 -18.64 -10.19
CA ARG A 84 -1.05 -19.23 -9.55
C ARG A 84 -2.31 -19.05 -10.40
N ASN A 85 -2.33 -18.05 -11.29
CA ASN A 85 -3.50 -17.68 -12.08
C ASN A 85 -3.21 -17.63 -13.59
N PRO A 86 -2.68 -18.71 -14.19
CA PRO A 86 -2.21 -18.69 -15.59
C PRO A 86 -3.34 -18.53 -16.63
N SER A 87 -4.59 -18.78 -16.24
CA SER A 87 -5.76 -18.72 -17.12
C SER A 87 -6.57 -17.41 -16.95
N ILE A 88 -6.30 -16.59 -15.93
CA ILE A 88 -7.09 -15.40 -15.62
C ILE A 88 -6.44 -14.16 -16.24
N VAL A 89 -5.48 -13.60 -15.58
CA VAL A 89 -4.72 -12.43 -16.01
C VAL A 89 -3.26 -12.68 -15.64
N LYS A 90 -2.35 -12.30 -16.52
CA LYS A 90 -0.91 -12.52 -16.25
C LYS A 90 -0.33 -11.57 -15.22
N GLU A 91 -1.02 -10.46 -14.96
CA GLU A 91 -0.60 -9.39 -14.07
C GLU A 91 -1.72 -9.06 -13.09
N LEU A 92 -1.35 -8.66 -11.88
CA LEU A 92 -2.32 -8.33 -10.83
C LEU A 92 -3.09 -7.03 -11.14
N GLY A 93 -2.53 -6.13 -11.94
CA GLY A 93 -3.14 -4.86 -12.32
C GLY A 93 -2.24 -3.65 -12.10
N ASP A 94 -2.87 -2.47 -12.06
CA ASP A 94 -2.16 -1.19 -11.98
C ASP A 94 -2.41 -0.54 -10.62
N VAL A 95 -1.34 -0.27 -9.89
CA VAL A 95 -1.25 0.28 -8.53
C VAL A 95 -1.99 -0.53 -7.48
N GLY A 96 -1.25 -1.38 -6.76
CA GLY A 96 -1.70 -2.07 -5.56
C GLY A 96 -1.66 -1.16 -4.34
N ASN A 97 -2.79 -0.87 -3.72
CA ASN A 97 -2.88 0.15 -2.68
C ASN A 97 -3.06 -0.40 -1.26
N ASP A 98 -3.50 -1.64 -1.14
CA ASP A 98 -3.66 -2.30 0.16
C ASP A 98 -3.80 -3.82 -0.02
N ILE A 99 -3.40 -4.58 1.00
CA ILE A 99 -3.51 -6.03 1.03
C ILE A 99 -3.88 -6.51 2.43
N ALA A 100 -4.86 -7.39 2.55
CA ALA A 100 -5.29 -7.90 3.84
C ALA A 100 -5.75 -9.36 3.78
N VAL A 101 -5.57 -10.08 4.86
CA VAL A 101 -6.10 -11.44 5.07
C VAL A 101 -7.33 -11.37 5.96
N TYR A 102 -8.45 -11.93 5.48
CA TYR A 102 -9.64 -12.08 6.30
C TYR A 102 -10.27 -13.47 6.09
N GLY A 103 -10.33 -14.24 7.17
CA GLY A 103 -10.81 -15.63 7.15
C GLY A 103 -9.88 -16.55 6.31
N SER A 104 -10.42 -17.11 5.23
CA SER A 104 -9.68 -17.95 4.27
C SER A 104 -9.31 -17.18 2.97
N LYS A 105 -9.47 -15.87 2.97
CA LYS A 105 -9.27 -15.07 1.76
C LYS A 105 -8.18 -14.02 1.94
N LEU A 106 -7.46 -13.79 0.85
CA LEU A 106 -6.53 -12.70 0.65
C LEU A 106 -7.20 -11.65 -0.27
N TYR A 107 -7.22 -10.41 0.16
CA TYR A 107 -7.79 -9.29 -0.58
C TYR A 107 -6.68 -8.33 -0.98
N ALA A 108 -6.58 -7.99 -2.26
CA ALA A 108 -5.67 -6.96 -2.76
C ALA A 108 -6.48 -5.83 -3.42
N VAL A 109 -6.27 -4.61 -2.98
CA VAL A 109 -6.94 -3.41 -3.50
C VAL A 109 -6.13 -2.85 -4.66
N ILE A 110 -6.65 -2.92 -5.89
CA ILE A 110 -5.96 -2.51 -7.09
C ILE A 110 -6.56 -1.21 -7.61
N ASN A 111 -5.92 -0.13 -7.23
CA ASN A 111 -6.44 1.23 -7.35
C ASN A 111 -6.76 1.67 -8.77
N CYS A 112 -5.76 1.71 -9.64
CA CYS A 112 -5.92 2.21 -11.01
C CYS A 112 -6.58 1.19 -11.95
N SER A 113 -6.67 -0.07 -11.55
CA SER A 113 -7.49 -1.08 -12.22
C SER A 113 -8.93 -1.14 -11.70
N HIS A 114 -9.24 -0.40 -10.62
CA HIS A 114 -10.59 -0.17 -10.11
C HIS A 114 -11.31 -1.41 -9.57
N TYR A 115 -10.58 -2.33 -8.93
CA TYR A 115 -11.18 -3.51 -8.30
C TYR A 115 -10.44 -3.96 -7.05
N VAL A 116 -11.12 -4.76 -6.25
CA VAL A 116 -10.54 -5.55 -5.17
C VAL A 116 -10.41 -6.98 -5.67
N GLU A 117 -9.20 -7.47 -5.78
CA GLU A 117 -8.92 -8.87 -6.11
C GLU A 117 -9.07 -9.73 -4.86
N VAL A 118 -9.83 -10.81 -4.96
CA VAL A 118 -10.07 -11.76 -3.88
C VAL A 118 -9.49 -13.10 -4.26
N MET A 119 -8.61 -13.63 -3.43
CA MET A 119 -7.87 -14.86 -3.64
C MET A 119 -8.01 -15.81 -2.46
N ASP A 120 -7.74 -17.08 -2.68
CA ASP A 120 -7.55 -18.04 -1.58
C ASP A 120 -6.23 -17.75 -0.84
N VAL A 121 -6.26 -17.68 0.48
CA VAL A 121 -5.09 -17.32 1.30
C VAL A 121 -4.00 -18.38 1.29
N HIS A 122 -4.32 -19.65 0.97
CA HIS A 122 -3.36 -20.74 0.94
C HIS A 122 -2.61 -20.85 -0.39
N THR A 123 -3.24 -20.41 -1.49
CA THR A 123 -2.71 -20.66 -2.84
C THR A 123 -2.50 -19.38 -3.65
N ALA A 124 -3.08 -18.24 -3.23
CA ALA A 124 -3.22 -17.01 -4.01
C ALA A 124 -3.96 -17.21 -5.34
N GLU A 125 -4.75 -18.28 -5.46
CA GLU A 125 -5.63 -18.49 -6.61
C GLU A 125 -6.82 -17.54 -6.55
N HIS A 126 -7.16 -17.00 -7.70
CA HIS A 126 -8.29 -16.09 -7.90
C HIS A 126 -9.62 -16.74 -7.49
N ILE A 127 -10.42 -16.01 -6.72
CA ILE A 127 -11.79 -16.36 -6.37
C ILE A 127 -12.76 -15.41 -7.08
N ALA A 128 -12.54 -14.10 -6.99
CA ALA A 128 -13.39 -13.07 -7.59
C ALA A 128 -12.66 -11.73 -7.68
N SER A 129 -13.11 -10.87 -8.59
CA SER A 129 -12.77 -9.45 -8.61
C SER A 129 -14.04 -8.64 -8.34
N ILE A 130 -13.96 -7.65 -7.45
CA ILE A 130 -15.09 -6.80 -7.06
C ILE A 130 -14.81 -5.38 -7.56
N ASP A 131 -15.61 -4.89 -8.49
CA ASP A 131 -15.42 -3.56 -9.09
C ASP A 131 -15.69 -2.44 -8.06
N VAL A 132 -14.66 -1.67 -7.75
CA VAL A 132 -14.73 -0.47 -6.90
C VAL A 132 -13.88 0.63 -7.54
N LEU A 133 -14.54 1.61 -8.12
CA LEU A 133 -13.85 2.71 -8.83
C LEU A 133 -12.84 3.41 -7.93
N ASN A 134 -11.57 3.41 -8.33
CA ASN A 134 -10.47 4.07 -7.63
C ASN A 134 -10.48 3.73 -6.12
N CYS A 135 -10.47 2.42 -5.81
CA CYS A 135 -10.40 1.88 -4.46
C CYS A 135 -9.05 2.18 -3.82
N ARG A 136 -9.04 2.41 -2.49
CA ARG A 136 -7.83 2.82 -1.78
C ARG A 136 -7.40 1.84 -0.69
N ASN A 137 -8.20 1.68 0.35
CA ASN A 137 -7.85 0.85 1.50
C ASN A 137 -9.03 -0.03 1.88
N ILE A 138 -8.77 -1.13 2.59
CA ILE A 138 -9.76 -2.12 3.00
C ILE A 138 -9.60 -2.46 4.49
N VAL A 139 -10.72 -2.46 5.22
CA VAL A 139 -10.79 -2.93 6.61
C VAL A 139 -11.98 -3.86 6.80
N PHE A 140 -11.96 -4.67 7.85
CA PHE A 140 -12.95 -5.73 8.06
C PHE A 140 -13.60 -5.65 9.43
N ASN A 141 -14.90 -5.96 9.49
CA ASN A 141 -15.64 -6.17 10.73
C ASN A 141 -16.85 -7.08 10.49
N ASP A 142 -17.05 -8.09 11.35
CA ASP A 142 -18.23 -8.96 11.40
C ASP A 142 -18.70 -9.50 10.02
N GLY A 143 -17.77 -10.08 9.24
CA GLY A 143 -18.08 -10.66 7.94
C GLY A 143 -18.30 -9.64 6.82
N LYS A 144 -17.98 -8.39 7.07
CA LYS A 144 -18.03 -7.30 6.09
C LYS A 144 -16.63 -6.75 5.84
N ALA A 145 -16.37 -6.35 4.60
CA ALA A 145 -15.23 -5.53 4.21
C ALA A 145 -15.73 -4.13 3.87
N TYR A 146 -14.96 -3.12 4.26
CA TYR A 146 -15.21 -1.72 3.95
C TYR A 146 -14.06 -1.19 3.12
N VAL A 147 -14.37 -0.65 1.94
CA VAL A 147 -13.36 -0.18 0.99
C VAL A 147 -13.57 1.29 0.71
N SER A 148 -12.53 2.10 0.97
CA SER A 148 -12.53 3.52 0.62
C SER A 148 -12.30 3.71 -0.88
N SER A 149 -12.93 4.73 -1.46
CA SER A 149 -12.91 5.00 -2.89
C SER A 149 -12.97 6.50 -3.15
N TYR A 150 -12.12 6.99 -4.03
CA TYR A 150 -12.18 8.39 -4.49
C TYR A 150 -13.44 8.69 -5.30
N ALA A 151 -14.13 7.66 -5.79
CA ALA A 151 -15.32 7.78 -6.65
C ALA A 151 -15.09 8.63 -7.92
N GLY A 152 -13.85 8.82 -8.32
CA GLY A 152 -13.42 9.62 -9.47
C GLY A 152 -12.00 9.25 -9.93
N PRO A 153 -11.47 9.89 -10.97
CA PRO A 153 -10.13 9.60 -11.48
C PRO A 153 -9.02 10.05 -10.51
N VAL A 154 -7.84 9.42 -10.63
CA VAL A 154 -6.60 9.88 -9.97
C VAL A 154 -6.00 11.01 -10.81
N GLN A 155 -6.37 12.23 -10.53
CA GLN A 155 -5.87 13.42 -11.22
C GLN A 155 -6.02 14.66 -10.31
N ILE A 156 -5.20 15.67 -10.54
CA ILE A 156 -5.36 16.95 -9.85
C ILE A 156 -6.65 17.60 -10.37
N ASP A 157 -7.61 17.77 -9.46
CA ASP A 157 -8.91 18.39 -9.71
C ASP A 157 -9.40 19.09 -8.43
N PRO A 158 -9.28 20.43 -8.36
CA PRO A 158 -9.76 21.22 -7.21
C PRO A 158 -11.26 21.06 -6.95
N ASP A 159 -12.04 20.69 -7.97
CA ASP A 159 -13.49 20.55 -7.94
C ASP A 159 -13.96 19.08 -7.89
N ALA A 160 -13.04 18.15 -7.63
CA ALA A 160 -13.37 16.72 -7.48
C ALA A 160 -14.52 16.53 -6.48
N ARG A 161 -15.42 15.59 -6.79
CA ARG A 161 -16.53 15.24 -5.90
C ARG A 161 -16.03 14.50 -4.63
N PRO A 162 -16.84 14.48 -3.56
CA PRO A 162 -16.57 13.64 -2.40
C PRO A 162 -16.42 12.17 -2.78
N GLY A 163 -15.58 11.46 -2.04
CA GLY A 163 -15.41 10.03 -2.13
C GLY A 163 -16.48 9.25 -1.36
N LYS A 164 -16.31 7.96 -1.32
CA LYS A 164 -17.25 7.05 -0.64
C LYS A 164 -16.54 5.89 0.04
N VAL A 165 -17.25 5.21 0.92
CA VAL A 165 -16.93 3.86 1.38
C VAL A 165 -17.99 2.90 0.87
N VAL A 166 -17.57 1.75 0.35
CA VAL A 166 -18.46 0.65 -0.01
C VAL A 166 -18.35 -0.46 1.02
N GLU A 167 -19.49 -1.06 1.37
CA GLU A 167 -19.55 -2.27 2.21
C GLU A 167 -19.70 -3.48 1.31
N ILE A 168 -18.87 -4.49 1.52
CA ILE A 168 -18.86 -5.75 0.79
C ILE A 168 -19.15 -6.88 1.77
N ASP A 169 -20.08 -7.76 1.45
CA ASP A 169 -20.29 -9.00 2.19
C ASP A 169 -19.20 -10.01 1.82
N THR A 170 -18.42 -10.47 2.81
CA THR A 170 -17.24 -11.34 2.56
C THR A 170 -17.61 -12.78 2.19
N ALA A 171 -18.86 -13.21 2.37
CA ALA A 171 -19.34 -14.53 1.96
C ALA A 171 -19.82 -14.53 0.52
N SER A 172 -20.68 -13.57 0.15
CA SER A 172 -21.22 -13.45 -1.22
C SER A 172 -20.32 -12.66 -2.16
N LEU A 173 -19.32 -11.94 -1.65
CA LEU A 173 -18.40 -11.07 -2.40
C LEU A 173 -19.13 -9.99 -3.22
N SER A 174 -20.23 -9.48 -2.69
CA SER A 174 -21.05 -8.46 -3.34
C SER A 174 -21.12 -7.18 -2.52
N ILE A 175 -21.15 -6.03 -3.20
CA ILE A 175 -21.38 -4.73 -2.57
C ILE A 175 -22.82 -4.69 -2.04
N THR A 176 -22.99 -4.36 -0.77
CA THR A 176 -24.29 -4.32 -0.09
C THR A 176 -24.79 -2.91 0.17
N ARG A 177 -23.89 -1.99 0.50
CA ARG A 177 -24.21 -0.59 0.81
C ARG A 177 -23.06 0.32 0.40
N GLU A 178 -23.34 1.62 0.30
CA GLU A 178 -22.33 2.66 0.14
C GLU A 178 -22.71 3.91 0.92
N VAL A 179 -21.69 4.68 1.36
CA VAL A 179 -21.87 5.96 2.05
C VAL A 179 -20.87 6.99 1.50
N ILE A 180 -21.37 8.20 1.22
CA ILE A 180 -20.52 9.33 0.83
C ILE A 180 -19.82 9.85 2.09
N VAL A 181 -18.51 10.08 1.99
CA VAL A 181 -17.65 10.62 3.04
C VAL A 181 -16.99 11.94 2.59
N GLY A 182 -15.82 12.29 3.11
CA GLY A 182 -15.06 13.45 2.62
C GLY A 182 -14.38 13.21 1.29
N TYR A 183 -13.49 14.13 0.92
CA TYR A 183 -12.81 14.09 -0.36
C TYR A 183 -11.60 13.16 -0.31
N GLN A 184 -11.52 12.27 -1.31
CA GLN A 184 -10.40 11.36 -1.50
C GLN A 184 -10.04 10.59 -0.22
N PRO A 185 -10.96 9.70 0.25
CA PRO A 185 -10.76 8.92 1.46
C PRO A 185 -9.63 7.92 1.29
N GLU A 186 -8.77 7.83 2.31
CA GLU A 186 -7.61 6.97 2.42
C GLU A 186 -7.86 5.85 3.44
N GLU A 187 -6.96 5.67 4.41
CA GLU A 187 -7.09 4.64 5.44
C GLU A 187 -8.26 4.83 6.39
N MET A 188 -8.62 3.72 6.99
CA MET A 188 -9.78 3.60 7.87
C MET A 188 -9.46 2.73 9.06
N VAL A 189 -10.11 3.00 10.19
CA VAL A 189 -10.10 2.11 11.37
C VAL A 189 -11.50 1.95 11.93
N ILE A 190 -11.75 0.80 12.59
CA ILE A 190 -13.06 0.47 13.16
C ILE A 190 -12.91 0.29 14.68
N THR A 191 -13.74 0.98 15.44
CA THR A 191 -13.89 0.78 16.88
C THR A 191 -15.30 1.13 17.34
N ASP A 192 -15.81 0.43 18.32
CA ASP A 192 -17.11 0.70 18.98
C ASP A 192 -18.29 0.86 18.02
N GLY A 193 -18.32 0.04 16.94
CA GLY A 193 -19.39 0.10 15.94
C GLY A 193 -19.33 1.31 15.01
N LYS A 194 -18.23 2.05 15.02
CA LYS A 194 -17.96 3.19 14.14
C LYS A 194 -16.80 2.90 13.22
N LEU A 195 -16.88 3.40 11.99
CA LEU A 195 -15.79 3.44 11.01
C LEU A 195 -15.30 4.88 10.90
N TYR A 196 -14.00 5.08 11.13
CA TYR A 196 -13.32 6.35 10.97
C TYR A 196 -12.56 6.33 9.65
N VAL A 197 -12.75 7.36 8.84
CA VAL A 197 -12.23 7.45 7.47
C VAL A 197 -11.41 8.72 7.33
N ALA A 198 -10.11 8.59 7.06
CA ALA A 198 -9.24 9.73 6.78
C ALA A 198 -9.54 10.29 5.39
N ASN A 199 -9.82 11.59 5.29
CA ASN A 199 -10.07 12.27 4.01
C ASN A 199 -8.87 13.15 3.68
N SER A 200 -8.19 12.85 2.57
CA SER A 200 -6.97 13.60 2.19
C SER A 200 -7.29 14.83 1.35
N GLY A 201 -8.19 14.70 0.39
CA GLY A 201 -8.31 15.70 -0.67
C GLY A 201 -6.98 15.93 -1.39
N GLY A 202 -6.05 14.97 -1.39
CA GLY A 202 -4.67 15.14 -1.81
C GLY A 202 -4.52 15.61 -3.26
N TYR A 203 -5.40 15.16 -4.15
CA TYR A 203 -5.45 15.61 -5.55
C TYR A 203 -6.36 16.82 -5.78
N ARG A 204 -6.95 17.39 -4.72
CA ARG A 204 -7.73 18.65 -4.79
C ARG A 204 -6.89 19.90 -4.57
N TYR A 205 -5.58 19.82 -4.73
CA TYR A 205 -4.69 20.97 -4.56
C TYR A 205 -5.25 22.24 -5.24
N PRO A 206 -5.28 23.42 -4.55
CA PRO A 206 -4.85 23.63 -3.16
C PRO A 206 -5.95 23.36 -2.10
N ASN A 207 -7.11 22.83 -2.48
CA ASN A 207 -8.30 22.66 -1.65
C ASN A 207 -8.31 21.30 -0.94
N TYR A 208 -7.23 20.94 -0.23
CA TYR A 208 -7.14 19.69 0.52
C TYR A 208 -8.35 19.46 1.45
N ASP A 209 -8.77 18.23 1.65
CA ASP A 209 -9.63 17.88 2.78
C ASP A 209 -8.81 17.88 4.07
N ARG A 210 -9.48 17.95 5.20
CA ARG A 210 -8.85 18.02 6.52
C ARG A 210 -9.61 17.24 7.58
N THR A 211 -10.53 16.38 7.15
CA THR A 211 -11.50 15.75 8.04
C THR A 211 -11.30 14.25 8.18
N VAL A 212 -11.70 13.73 9.33
CA VAL A 212 -12.00 12.31 9.52
C VAL A 212 -13.52 12.17 9.58
N SER A 213 -14.10 11.42 8.64
CA SER A 213 -15.53 11.07 8.67
C SER A 213 -15.78 9.92 9.64
N VAL A 214 -16.78 10.06 10.52
CA VAL A 214 -17.22 9.01 11.42
C VAL A 214 -18.53 8.42 10.88
N VAL A 215 -18.50 7.16 10.51
CA VAL A 215 -19.65 6.41 9.98
C VAL A 215 -20.13 5.44 11.03
N ASP A 216 -21.41 5.50 11.39
CA ASP A 216 -22.06 4.47 12.21
C ASP A 216 -22.31 3.21 11.37
N LEU A 217 -21.74 2.07 11.77
CA LEU A 217 -21.78 0.84 11.00
C LEU A 217 -23.17 0.20 10.93
N GLN A 218 -24.04 0.47 11.88
CA GLN A 218 -25.40 -0.07 11.89
C GLN A 218 -26.28 0.63 10.85
N SER A 219 -26.35 1.96 10.90
CA SER A 219 -27.13 2.77 9.96
C SER A 219 -26.41 2.96 8.60
N PHE A 220 -25.11 2.82 8.60
CA PHE A 220 -24.20 3.12 7.50
C PHE A 220 -24.34 4.56 6.99
N GLN A 221 -24.34 5.48 7.93
CA GLN A 221 -24.44 6.92 7.67
C GLN A 221 -23.30 7.66 8.39
N VAL A 222 -22.82 8.75 7.77
CA VAL A 222 -21.90 9.67 8.44
C VAL A 222 -22.64 10.37 9.57
N ILE A 223 -22.19 10.18 10.81
CA ILE A 223 -22.76 10.79 12.00
C ILE A 223 -21.96 11.98 12.51
N LYS A 224 -20.69 12.11 12.08
CA LYS A 224 -19.81 13.21 12.48
C LYS A 224 -18.69 13.39 11.46
N SER A 225 -18.17 14.61 11.35
CA SER A 225 -16.92 14.95 10.67
C SER A 225 -16.02 15.66 11.66
N ILE A 226 -14.83 15.12 11.89
CA ILE A 226 -13.83 15.65 12.83
C ILE A 226 -12.84 16.47 12.02
N ASP A 227 -12.69 17.75 12.33
CA ASP A 227 -11.67 18.61 11.74
C ASP A 227 -10.30 18.30 12.40
N VAL A 228 -9.30 17.86 11.61
CA VAL A 228 -8.00 17.42 12.10
C VAL A 228 -6.87 18.23 11.50
N ALA A 229 -6.47 17.91 10.27
CA ALA A 229 -5.38 18.53 9.53
C ALA A 229 -5.53 18.23 8.04
N ILE A 230 -4.88 19.00 7.19
CA ILE A 230 -4.94 18.82 5.73
C ILE A 230 -4.28 17.50 5.30
N ASN A 231 -4.76 16.93 4.18
CA ASN A 231 -4.10 15.84 3.46
C ASN A 231 -3.81 14.61 4.35
N LEU A 232 -4.85 14.13 5.05
CA LEU A 232 -4.78 12.97 5.94
C LEU A 232 -4.49 11.69 5.15
N HIS A 233 -3.80 10.71 5.79
CA HIS A 233 -3.37 9.52 5.08
C HIS A 233 -3.53 8.22 5.89
N ARG A 234 -2.51 7.84 6.67
CA ARG A 234 -2.46 6.58 7.41
C ARG A 234 -3.17 6.68 8.74
N MET A 235 -3.77 5.58 9.18
CA MET A 235 -4.48 5.49 10.46
C MET A 235 -4.11 4.22 11.22
N GLU A 236 -3.86 4.37 12.54
CA GLU A 236 -3.68 3.27 13.47
C GLU A 236 -4.58 3.45 14.68
N LEU A 237 -5.10 2.35 15.21
CA LEU A 237 -5.97 2.34 16.39
C LEU A 237 -5.31 1.56 17.50
N ASP A 238 -5.08 2.20 18.66
CA ASP A 238 -4.56 1.52 19.83
C ASP A 238 -5.68 0.88 20.70
N ARG A 239 -5.26 0.01 21.60
CA ARG A 239 -6.18 -0.69 22.53
C ARG A 239 -6.86 0.22 23.55
N PHE A 240 -6.52 1.50 23.60
CA PHE A 240 -7.14 2.49 24.48
C PHE A 240 -8.20 3.34 23.74
N GLY A 241 -8.48 3.03 22.48
CA GLY A 241 -9.41 3.78 21.64
C GLY A 241 -8.85 5.10 21.10
N ARG A 242 -7.53 5.26 21.06
CA ARG A 242 -6.88 6.40 20.39
C ARG A 242 -6.56 6.05 18.96
N ILE A 243 -6.98 6.93 18.07
CA ILE A 243 -6.75 6.83 16.64
C ILE A 243 -5.61 7.79 16.28
N TYR A 244 -4.54 7.26 15.73
CA TYR A 244 -3.41 8.02 15.22
C TYR A 244 -3.62 8.21 13.73
N VAL A 245 -3.62 9.45 13.26
CA VAL A 245 -3.82 9.76 11.85
C VAL A 245 -2.71 10.67 11.33
N SER A 246 -2.01 10.26 10.28
CA SER A 246 -0.96 11.06 9.68
C SER A 246 -1.52 12.10 8.71
N SER A 247 -0.88 13.25 8.65
CA SER A 247 -1.05 14.30 7.64
C SER A 247 0.21 14.38 6.80
N ARG A 248 0.08 14.42 5.48
CA ARG A 248 1.20 14.67 4.56
C ARG A 248 1.60 16.15 4.46
N GLY A 249 0.81 17.03 5.09
CA GLY A 249 0.98 18.48 4.89
C GLY A 249 0.68 18.93 3.46
N ASP A 250 1.32 20.03 3.03
CA ASP A 250 1.14 20.60 1.69
C ASP A 250 2.39 20.55 0.80
N TYR A 251 3.46 19.93 1.29
CA TYR A 251 4.78 19.82 0.64
C TYR A 251 5.55 21.14 0.48
N TYR A 252 5.03 22.25 1.02
CA TYR A 252 5.63 23.59 0.92
C TYR A 252 5.92 24.19 2.30
N GLY A 253 4.91 24.55 3.05
CA GLY A 253 5.04 25.27 4.32
C GLY A 253 4.42 24.55 5.51
N THR A 254 3.46 23.67 5.27
CA THR A 254 2.83 22.83 6.30
C THR A 254 3.47 21.44 6.24
N GLY A 255 4.28 21.10 7.23
CA GLY A 255 4.94 19.79 7.32
C GLY A 255 3.97 18.65 7.66
N SER A 256 4.45 17.42 7.50
CA SER A 256 3.77 16.20 7.96
C SER A 256 3.77 16.12 9.49
N ASP A 257 2.71 15.56 10.06
CA ASP A 257 2.58 15.28 11.50
C ASP A 257 1.59 14.14 11.73
N VAL A 258 1.56 13.58 12.93
CA VAL A 258 0.60 12.56 13.35
C VAL A 258 -0.30 13.14 14.44
N PHE A 259 -1.60 13.16 14.17
CA PHE A 259 -2.64 13.66 15.06
C PHE A 259 -3.30 12.51 15.82
N VAL A 260 -3.79 12.79 17.02
CA VAL A 260 -4.43 11.78 17.88
C VAL A 260 -5.88 12.15 18.12
N ILE A 261 -6.80 11.24 17.81
CA ILE A 261 -8.22 11.34 18.05
C ILE A 261 -8.61 10.36 19.16
N ASP A 262 -9.38 10.81 20.12
CA ASP A 262 -10.05 9.94 21.11
C ASP A 262 -11.38 9.47 20.52
N SER A 263 -11.52 8.16 20.27
CA SER A 263 -12.75 7.57 19.70
C SER A 263 -13.96 7.59 20.63
N HIS A 264 -13.76 7.73 21.94
CA HIS A 264 -14.87 7.82 22.91
C HIS A 264 -15.54 9.19 22.88
N THR A 265 -14.79 10.25 22.56
CA THR A 265 -15.29 11.62 22.49
C THR A 265 -15.41 12.14 21.04
N ASP A 266 -14.81 11.46 20.08
CA ASP A 266 -14.65 11.88 18.69
C ASP A 266 -14.01 13.28 18.60
N GLN A 267 -12.91 13.50 19.32
CA GLN A 267 -12.19 14.77 19.35
C GLN A 267 -10.70 14.58 19.16
N VAL A 268 -10.05 15.52 18.50
CA VAL A 268 -8.59 15.61 18.45
C VAL A 268 -8.08 15.99 19.85
N ILE A 269 -7.19 15.16 20.39
CA ILE A 269 -6.64 15.36 21.74
C ILE A 269 -5.16 15.78 21.72
N GLY A 270 -4.50 15.79 20.55
CA GLY A 270 -3.11 16.22 20.42
C GLY A 270 -2.50 15.80 19.09
N ASN A 271 -1.20 16.01 18.98
CA ASN A 271 -0.34 15.53 17.89
C ASN A 271 1.00 15.08 18.44
N LEU A 272 1.77 14.32 17.65
CA LEU A 272 3.03 13.75 18.08
C LEU A 272 4.24 14.66 17.77
N GLY A 273 4.08 15.63 16.88
CA GLY A 273 5.17 16.49 16.43
C GLY A 273 6.24 15.74 15.63
N ILE A 274 5.83 14.70 14.91
CA ILE A 274 6.71 13.88 14.07
C ILE A 274 6.03 13.49 12.78
N ALA A 275 6.80 13.52 11.69
CA ALA A 275 6.34 13.09 10.39
C ALA A 275 6.17 11.56 10.29
N ALA A 276 5.11 11.10 9.61
CA ALA A 276 4.93 9.71 9.26
C ALA A 276 4.28 9.58 7.88
N SER A 277 4.98 8.94 6.96
CA SER A 277 4.43 8.48 5.68
C SER A 277 3.77 7.13 5.82
N GLU A 278 4.36 6.25 6.64
CA GLU A 278 3.84 4.93 7.01
C GLU A 278 3.87 4.74 8.51
N MET A 279 2.90 3.98 9.01
CA MET A 279 2.76 3.62 10.42
C MET A 279 2.35 2.15 10.54
N HIS A 280 2.85 1.47 11.57
CA HIS A 280 2.42 0.12 11.91
C HIS A 280 2.41 -0.08 13.42
N LEU A 281 1.23 -0.35 13.97
CA LEU A 281 1.05 -0.63 15.39
C LEU A 281 1.31 -2.11 15.69
N CYS A 282 2.30 -2.39 16.52
CA CYS A 282 2.56 -3.72 17.05
C CYS A 282 2.59 -3.71 18.57
N GLY A 283 1.56 -4.26 19.21
CA GLY A 283 1.39 -4.19 20.66
C GLY A 283 1.16 -2.75 21.13
N ASP A 284 2.04 -2.23 21.98
CA ASP A 284 1.99 -0.85 22.48
C ASP A 284 2.98 0.08 21.75
N SER A 285 3.49 -0.30 20.59
CA SER A 285 4.47 0.49 19.82
C SER A 285 3.99 0.76 18.41
N ILE A 286 3.98 2.04 18.00
CA ILE A 286 3.78 2.45 16.61
C ILE A 286 5.18 2.66 16.01
N TYR A 287 5.51 1.85 15.00
CA TYR A 287 6.70 2.00 14.17
C TYR A 287 6.34 2.92 13.01
N MET A 288 7.16 3.93 12.77
CA MET A 288 6.92 4.95 11.76
C MET A 288 8.12 5.12 10.86
N THR A 289 7.86 5.24 9.56
CA THR A 289 8.84 5.74 8.59
C THR A 289 8.30 7.02 7.97
N SER A 290 9.17 7.93 7.61
CA SER A 290 8.80 9.14 6.88
C SER A 290 9.71 9.37 5.69
N VAL A 291 9.10 9.78 4.59
CA VAL A 291 9.75 10.31 3.40
C VAL A 291 9.03 11.58 3.04
N GLU A 292 9.64 12.73 3.32
CA GLU A 292 9.05 14.03 3.07
C GLU A 292 9.80 14.73 1.95
N TRP A 293 9.16 14.89 0.81
CA TRP A 293 9.68 15.73 -0.26
C TRP A 293 9.46 17.20 0.07
N SER A 294 10.48 18.02 -0.11
CA SER A 294 10.38 19.47 0.00
C SER A 294 10.63 20.13 -1.34
N TYR A 295 9.66 20.86 -1.86
CA TYR A 295 9.83 21.68 -3.05
C TYR A 295 10.74 22.90 -2.81
N VAL A 296 11.05 23.21 -1.56
CA VAL A 296 11.97 24.32 -1.20
C VAL A 296 13.43 23.86 -1.29
N THR A 297 13.73 22.65 -0.83
CA THR A 297 15.09 22.08 -0.81
C THR A 297 15.36 21.12 -1.95
N GLU A 298 14.32 20.74 -2.71
CA GLU A 298 14.37 19.74 -3.79
C GLU A 298 15.00 18.41 -3.33
N SER A 299 14.66 17.98 -2.11
CA SER A 299 15.20 16.76 -1.51
C SER A 299 14.20 16.10 -0.57
N ASN A 300 14.40 14.80 -0.34
CA ASN A 300 13.68 14.04 0.68
C ASN A 300 14.34 14.19 2.05
N SER A 301 13.52 14.34 3.09
CA SER A 301 13.89 14.06 4.49
C SER A 301 13.38 12.67 4.84
N ILE A 302 14.26 11.82 5.36
CA ILE A 302 13.94 10.45 5.79
C ILE A 302 14.00 10.37 7.31
N GLY A 303 13.00 9.75 7.90
CA GLY A 303 12.90 9.55 9.34
C GLY A 303 12.42 8.16 9.72
N TYR A 304 12.80 7.75 10.92
CA TYR A 304 12.35 6.51 11.56
C TYR A 304 11.99 6.82 12.99
N ALA A 305 10.89 6.28 13.51
CA ALA A 305 10.57 6.47 14.92
C ALA A 305 9.79 5.29 15.50
N ILE A 306 9.87 5.17 16.83
CA ILE A 306 8.94 4.34 17.61
C ILE A 306 8.24 5.24 18.61
N TYR A 307 6.92 5.24 18.58
CA TYR A 307 6.08 5.86 19.61
C TYR A 307 5.45 4.79 20.50
N ASP A 308 5.60 4.95 21.80
CA ASP A 308 4.99 4.08 22.81
C ASP A 308 3.61 4.64 23.18
N VAL A 309 2.55 3.89 22.86
CA VAL A 309 1.18 4.33 23.10
C VAL A 309 0.79 4.25 24.59
N LEU A 310 1.43 3.39 25.37
CA LEU A 310 1.17 3.31 26.81
C LEU A 310 1.76 4.52 27.56
N TRP A 311 3.02 4.85 27.26
CA TRP A 311 3.71 5.98 27.87
C TRP A 311 3.48 7.31 27.14
N GLN A 312 2.80 7.28 25.99
CA GLN A 312 2.47 8.42 25.15
C GLN A 312 3.71 9.28 24.82
N LYS A 313 4.78 8.64 24.36
CA LYS A 313 6.03 9.33 24.02
C LYS A 313 6.80 8.61 22.91
N ILE A 314 7.61 9.36 22.19
CA ILE A 314 8.61 8.81 21.27
C ILE A 314 9.72 8.16 22.13
N VAL A 315 9.96 6.86 21.88
CA VAL A 315 10.98 6.08 22.59
C VAL A 315 12.21 5.83 21.73
N SER A 316 12.12 6.02 20.41
CA SER A 316 13.25 5.98 19.48
C SER A 316 13.01 6.92 18.32
N HIS A 317 14.07 7.59 17.86
CA HIS A 317 14.11 8.38 16.62
C HIS A 317 14.83 7.65 15.48
N ASN A 318 15.27 6.42 15.69
CA ASN A 318 15.73 5.49 14.68
C ASN A 318 15.73 4.08 15.29
N PHE A 319 14.95 3.18 14.75
CA PHE A 319 14.90 1.79 15.20
C PHE A 319 15.89 0.89 14.46
N ILE A 320 16.60 1.39 13.44
CA ILE A 320 17.68 0.68 12.74
C ILE A 320 19.00 1.06 13.44
N THR A 321 19.66 0.09 14.08
CA THR A 321 20.75 0.36 15.01
C THR A 321 22.16 0.04 14.49
N ASP A 322 22.26 -0.57 13.30
CA ASP A 322 23.51 -1.04 12.72
C ASP A 322 24.02 -0.19 11.52
N GLY A 323 23.34 0.92 11.23
CA GLY A 323 23.68 1.83 10.13
C GLY A 323 23.09 1.46 8.77
N THR A 324 22.28 0.41 8.70
CA THR A 324 21.57 0.00 7.45
C THR A 324 20.54 1.04 6.99
N ASP A 325 20.07 1.92 7.87
CA ASP A 325 19.22 3.06 7.51
C ASP A 325 19.79 3.92 6.38
N LYS A 326 21.12 3.95 6.24
CA LYS A 326 21.82 4.68 5.17
C LYS A 326 21.85 3.95 3.82
N GLU A 327 21.49 2.67 3.81
CA GLU A 327 21.36 1.87 2.59
C GLU A 327 19.96 1.94 1.99
N ILE A 328 18.98 2.39 2.76
CA ILE A 328 17.57 2.51 2.37
C ILE A 328 17.35 3.89 1.76
N GLU A 329 16.95 3.92 0.50
CA GLU A 329 16.76 5.18 -0.24
C GLU A 329 15.40 5.80 0.01
N ILE A 330 14.33 4.98 0.01
CA ILE A 330 12.94 5.40 0.20
C ILE A 330 12.21 4.38 1.07
N PRO A 331 12.21 4.54 2.41
CA PRO A 331 11.49 3.64 3.31
C PRO A 331 9.98 3.82 3.16
N TYR A 332 9.39 3.03 2.26
CA TYR A 332 8.03 3.21 1.77
C TYR A 332 6.99 2.35 2.49
N GLY A 333 7.37 1.19 3.00
CA GLY A 333 6.51 0.33 3.80
C GLY A 333 7.19 -0.09 5.11
N VAL A 334 6.45 -0.21 6.20
CA VAL A 334 6.94 -0.72 7.48
C VAL A 334 5.94 -1.71 8.07
N ALA A 335 6.44 -2.83 8.59
CA ALA A 335 5.63 -3.80 9.34
C ALA A 335 6.46 -4.48 10.42
N VAL A 336 5.80 -5.01 11.42
CA VAL A 336 6.44 -5.76 12.51
C VAL A 336 5.69 -7.07 12.71
N ASN A 337 6.41 -8.19 12.69
CA ASN A 337 5.82 -9.49 12.99
C ASN A 337 5.29 -9.49 14.44
N PRO A 338 3.98 -9.73 14.65
CA PRO A 338 3.39 -9.62 15.98
C PRO A 338 3.93 -10.64 16.98
N GLU A 339 4.56 -11.73 16.52
CA GLU A 339 5.11 -12.80 17.36
C GLU A 339 6.62 -12.65 17.55
N THR A 340 7.39 -12.62 16.47
CA THR A 340 8.86 -12.59 16.52
C THR A 340 9.42 -11.20 16.80
N LYS A 341 8.59 -10.15 16.63
CA LYS A 341 8.97 -8.73 16.70
C LYS A 341 10.06 -8.33 15.69
N GLU A 342 10.25 -9.13 14.65
CA GLU A 342 11.08 -8.74 13.51
C GLU A 342 10.45 -7.55 12.82
N ILE A 343 11.29 -6.57 12.47
CA ILE A 343 10.88 -5.33 11.81
C ILE A 343 11.20 -5.45 10.32
N PHE A 344 10.23 -5.13 9.48
CA PHE A 344 10.36 -5.10 8.04
C PHE A 344 10.28 -3.68 7.54
N VAL A 345 11.21 -3.29 6.68
CA VAL A 345 11.21 -2.00 5.98
C VAL A 345 11.32 -2.27 4.49
N ALA A 346 10.35 -1.81 3.74
CA ALA A 346 10.32 -1.88 2.30
C ALA A 346 10.94 -0.59 1.72
N ASP A 347 11.91 -0.76 0.81
CA ASP A 347 12.61 0.33 0.12
C ASP A 347 12.12 0.42 -1.32
N ALA A 348 11.43 1.49 -1.64
CA ALA A 348 10.97 1.76 -3.01
C ALA A 348 12.06 2.30 -3.94
N THR A 349 13.29 2.43 -3.46
CA THR A 349 14.46 2.92 -4.20
C THR A 349 14.21 4.27 -4.91
N ASN A 350 13.77 4.23 -6.14
CA ASN A 350 13.52 5.41 -6.99
C ASN A 350 12.09 5.47 -7.56
N TYR A 351 11.17 4.64 -7.04
CA TYR A 351 9.78 4.46 -7.51
C TYR A 351 9.64 3.93 -8.95
N VAL A 352 10.70 3.47 -9.60
CA VAL A 352 10.66 3.03 -11.01
C VAL A 352 11.21 1.62 -11.20
N THR A 353 12.22 1.25 -10.43
CA THR A 353 12.89 -0.06 -10.49
C THR A 353 12.41 -0.96 -9.35
N PRO A 354 12.60 -2.29 -9.46
CA PRO A 354 12.35 -3.20 -8.36
C PRO A 354 12.96 -2.71 -7.05
N GLY A 355 12.20 -2.83 -5.98
CA GLY A 355 12.59 -2.41 -4.65
C GLY A 355 13.33 -3.50 -3.87
N TYR A 356 13.46 -3.25 -2.58
CA TYR A 356 14.03 -4.22 -1.65
C TYR A 356 13.20 -4.30 -0.37
N LEU A 357 13.20 -5.48 0.22
CA LEU A 357 12.69 -5.70 1.56
C LEU A 357 13.85 -6.00 2.51
N TYR A 358 13.94 -5.24 3.58
CA TYR A 358 14.88 -5.44 4.67
C TYR A 358 14.17 -6.05 5.88
N CYS A 359 14.77 -7.05 6.49
CA CYS A 359 14.34 -7.60 7.77
C CYS A 359 15.37 -7.27 8.84
N PHE A 360 14.88 -6.77 9.97
CA PHE A 360 15.68 -6.48 11.13
C PHE A 360 15.23 -7.34 12.33
N SER A 361 16.17 -7.65 13.21
CA SER A 361 15.86 -8.20 14.53
C SER A 361 15.13 -7.16 15.40
N PRO A 362 14.51 -7.57 16.50
CA PRO A 362 13.83 -6.63 17.42
C PRO A 362 14.72 -5.52 17.97
N ASP A 363 16.05 -5.74 18.02
CA ASP A 363 17.03 -4.76 18.42
C ASP A 363 17.57 -3.90 17.26
N GLY A 364 16.95 -3.98 16.08
CA GLY A 364 17.19 -3.11 14.93
C GLY A 364 18.42 -3.47 14.10
N LYS A 365 18.91 -4.72 14.14
CA LYS A 365 20.03 -5.18 13.31
C LYS A 365 19.54 -5.94 12.11
N LYS A 366 20.09 -5.64 10.93
CA LYS A 366 19.76 -6.31 9.68
C LYS A 366 20.00 -7.81 9.77
N LYS A 367 18.98 -8.60 9.49
CA LYS A 367 19.03 -10.05 9.35
C LYS A 367 19.26 -10.47 7.90
N TRP A 368 18.51 -9.88 6.99
CA TRP A 368 18.58 -10.15 5.56
C TRP A 368 17.97 -9.01 4.74
N LYS A 369 18.21 -9.06 3.45
CA LYS A 369 17.67 -8.19 2.41
C LYS A 369 17.33 -9.04 1.21
N VAL A 370 16.21 -8.76 0.54
CA VAL A 370 15.79 -9.45 -0.68
C VAL A 370 15.21 -8.44 -1.67
N MET A 371 15.34 -8.72 -2.96
CA MET A 371 14.70 -7.94 -4.03
C MET A 371 13.20 -8.24 -4.09
N THR A 372 12.38 -7.22 -4.34
CA THR A 372 10.92 -7.28 -4.45
C THR A 372 10.45 -6.89 -5.86
N GLY A 373 9.15 -6.72 -6.05
CA GLY A 373 8.59 -5.97 -7.19
C GLY A 373 8.83 -4.46 -7.08
N ASP A 374 8.21 -3.69 -7.98
CA ASP A 374 8.34 -2.23 -8.02
C ASP A 374 7.48 -1.61 -6.90
N ILE A 375 8.07 -0.72 -6.09
CA ILE A 375 7.39 0.00 -4.98
C ILE A 375 6.76 -0.98 -3.96
N PRO A 376 7.56 -1.76 -3.21
CA PRO A 376 7.03 -2.60 -2.13
C PRO A 376 6.47 -1.74 -1.00
N ALA A 377 5.24 -2.06 -0.55
CA ALA A 377 4.52 -1.16 0.35
C ALA A 377 3.76 -1.88 1.48
N HIS A 378 2.82 -2.77 1.14
CA HIS A 378 1.78 -3.21 2.07
C HIS A 378 1.95 -4.67 2.46
N PHE A 379 1.75 -4.96 3.75
CA PHE A 379 2.00 -6.28 4.34
C PHE A 379 0.72 -6.91 4.87
N ALA A 380 0.55 -8.21 4.63
CA ALA A 380 -0.50 -9.00 5.26
C ALA A 380 0.09 -10.28 5.86
N PHE A 381 0.25 -10.31 7.18
CA PHE A 381 0.69 -11.51 7.90
C PHE A 381 -0.39 -12.59 7.88
N THR A 382 0.04 -13.86 7.79
CA THR A 382 -0.89 -14.99 7.78
C THR A 382 -0.46 -16.10 8.75
N THR A 383 -1.45 -16.65 9.45
CA THR A 383 -1.31 -17.90 10.22
C THR A 383 -1.62 -19.13 9.38
N LYS A 384 -2.04 -18.92 8.13
CA LYS A 384 -2.37 -20.01 7.20
C LYS A 384 -1.12 -20.47 6.46
N PRO A 385 -0.90 -21.78 6.30
CA PRO A 385 0.18 -22.26 5.45
C PRO A 385 -0.09 -21.87 3.99
N PHE A 386 0.97 -21.60 3.25
CA PHE A 386 0.92 -21.35 1.81
C PHE A 386 1.41 -22.61 1.07
N GLU A 387 0.66 -23.06 0.04
CA GLU A 387 0.86 -24.32 -0.69
C GLU A 387 1.52 -24.13 -2.07
#